data_d21d896b41e6174ba2b88758b0023d9b
#
_entry.id   d21d896b41e6174ba2b88758b0023d9b
#
_cell.length_a   1.000
_cell.length_b   1.000
_cell.length_c   1.000
_cell.angle_alpha   90.00
_cell.angle_beta   90.00
_cell.angle_gamma   90.00
#
_symmetry.space_group_name_H-M   'P 1'
#
loop_
_entity.id
_entity.type
_entity.pdbx_description
1 polymer ?
#
loop_
_entity_poly.entity_id
_entity_poly.type
_entity_poly.pdbx_seq_one_letter_code
_entity_poly.pdbx_strand_id
1 'polypeptide(L)'
;INEKIIEMNSARTLLSIKQLEIVYPSQNGHGYNTAVNGLNLDLAQGEIGCLLGSSGCGKSTVLRAICGFEPAHTGEILLRDKVVSSASVHIPPNQRRVGMVFQDFALFPHLTVLENIAFGLQDLPSDKRTASAQHWLDRVSLSDKADAYPHELSGGQQQRVALARAM
;
A
#
# COMPACT_ATOMS: atom_id res chain seq x y z
N ILE A 1 25.61 20.69 37.81
CA ILE A 1 24.57 19.63 37.64
C ILE A 1 24.40 19.46 36.16
N ASN A 2 25.02 18.39 35.62
CA ASN A 2 24.91 18.02 34.20
C ASN A 2 23.56 17.32 33.98
N GLU A 3 22.61 18.00 33.40
CA GLU A 3 21.42 17.35 32.83
C GLU A 3 21.82 16.58 31.57
N LYS A 4 21.89 15.30 31.73
CA LYS A 4 22.00 14.35 30.61
C LYS A 4 20.65 14.32 29.91
N ILE A 5 20.49 15.10 28.84
CA ILE A 5 19.35 14.99 27.94
C ILE A 5 19.42 13.57 27.37
N ILE A 6 18.53 12.71 27.81
CA ILE A 6 18.26 11.41 27.16
C ILE A 6 17.58 11.79 25.84
N GLU A 7 18.32 11.74 24.72
CA GLU A 7 17.70 11.71 23.41
C GLU A 7 16.79 10.49 23.37
N MET A 8 15.50 10.72 23.53
CA MET A 8 14.49 9.76 23.19
C MET A 8 14.69 9.47 21.70
N ASN A 9 15.01 8.23 21.40
CA ASN A 9 15.13 7.68 20.06
C ASN A 9 13.83 8.00 19.29
N SER A 10 13.81 9.10 18.55
CA SER A 10 12.64 9.50 17.77
C SER A 10 12.50 8.45 16.67
N ALA A 11 11.50 7.58 16.81
CA ALA A 11 11.20 6.58 15.79
C ALA A 11 11.09 7.33 14.43
N ARG A 12 11.91 6.87 13.45
CA ARG A 12 11.98 7.52 12.14
C ARG A 12 10.61 7.49 11.48
N THR A 13 10.08 8.65 11.09
CA THR A 13 8.80 8.75 10.38
C THR A 13 8.90 8.01 9.03
N LEU A 14 8.03 7.04 8.83
CA LEU A 14 7.97 6.25 7.60
C LEU A 14 7.02 6.88 6.57
N LEU A 15 5.87 7.36 7.04
CA LEU A 15 4.83 8.02 6.25
C LEU A 15 4.47 9.34 6.94
N SER A 16 4.45 10.43 6.18
CA SER A 16 3.90 11.70 6.62
C SER A 16 2.95 12.24 5.56
N ILE A 17 1.76 12.60 5.99
CA ILE A 17 0.73 13.24 5.16
C ILE A 17 0.45 14.61 5.76
N LYS A 18 0.55 15.68 4.95
CA LYS A 18 0.35 17.04 5.41
C LYS A 18 -0.68 17.74 4.53
N GLN A 19 -1.78 18.17 5.16
CA GLN A 19 -2.86 18.95 4.54
C GLN A 19 -3.32 18.35 3.20
N LEU A 20 -3.41 16.99 3.12
CA LEU A 20 -3.75 16.28 1.89
C LEU A 20 -5.20 16.56 1.49
N GLU A 21 -5.38 17.02 0.27
CA GLU A 21 -6.67 17.13 -0.39
C GLU A 21 -6.67 16.31 -1.68
N ILE A 22 -7.77 15.56 -1.88
CA ILE A 22 -8.01 14.79 -3.12
C ILE A 22 -9.40 15.10 -3.61
N VAL A 23 -9.49 15.48 -4.88
CA VAL A 23 -10.75 15.86 -5.52
C VAL A 23 -10.97 15.02 -6.78
N TYR A 24 -12.21 14.73 -7.08
CA TYR A 24 -12.62 14.07 -8.32
C TYR A 24 -13.54 15.00 -9.12
N PRO A 25 -13.50 14.96 -10.45
CA PRO A 25 -14.47 15.67 -11.27
C PRO A 25 -15.90 15.30 -10.88
N SER A 26 -16.80 16.28 -10.77
CA SER A 26 -18.21 16.03 -10.50
C SER A 26 -18.85 15.34 -11.70
N GLN A 27 -19.72 14.36 -11.46
CA GLN A 27 -20.47 13.65 -12.51
C GLN A 27 -21.38 14.57 -13.35
N ASN A 28 -21.75 15.74 -12.80
CA ASN A 28 -22.61 16.71 -13.49
C ASN A 28 -21.83 17.66 -14.42
N GLY A 29 -20.53 17.42 -14.65
CA GLY A 29 -19.71 18.25 -15.54
C GLY A 29 -19.32 19.62 -14.98
N HIS A 30 -19.78 20.00 -13.79
CA HIS A 30 -19.45 21.26 -13.14
C HIS A 30 -18.85 21.02 -11.74
N GLY A 31 -17.58 21.50 -11.54
CA GLY A 31 -16.90 21.48 -10.24
C GLY A 31 -16.26 20.13 -9.89
N TYR A 32 -15.86 20.03 -8.63
CA TYR A 32 -15.14 18.88 -8.07
C TYR A 32 -15.84 18.38 -6.81
N ASN A 33 -15.78 17.07 -6.58
CA ASN A 33 -16.14 16.43 -5.32
C ASN A 33 -14.88 16.18 -4.49
N THR A 34 -14.81 16.75 -3.32
CA THR A 34 -13.68 16.53 -2.39
C THR A 34 -13.87 15.20 -1.68
N ALA A 35 -12.96 14.27 -1.94
CA ALA A 35 -12.94 12.94 -1.31
C ALA A 35 -12.09 12.91 -0.03
N VAL A 36 -11.04 13.72 0.03
CA VAL A 36 -10.18 13.91 1.19
C VAL A 36 -9.93 15.40 1.35
N ASN A 37 -10.09 15.93 2.57
CA ASN A 37 -10.00 17.37 2.84
C ASN A 37 -9.08 17.63 4.04
N GLY A 38 -7.87 18.13 3.79
CA GLY A 38 -6.93 18.60 4.80
C GLY A 38 -6.42 17.51 5.75
N LEU A 39 -6.28 16.25 5.28
CA LEU A 39 -5.82 15.15 6.12
C LEU A 39 -4.36 15.35 6.54
N ASN A 40 -4.11 15.16 7.84
CA ASN A 40 -2.77 15.06 8.43
C ASN A 40 -2.63 13.69 9.11
N LEU A 41 -1.52 13.00 8.86
CA LEU A 41 -1.21 11.70 9.45
C LEU A 41 0.30 11.47 9.43
N ASP A 42 0.86 11.08 10.56
CA ASP A 42 2.23 10.58 10.65
C ASP A 42 2.22 9.14 11.15
N LEU A 43 3.08 8.30 10.58
CA LEU A 43 3.28 6.92 10.98
C LEU A 43 4.78 6.64 11.04
N ALA A 44 5.24 6.22 12.21
CA ALA A 44 6.64 5.86 12.41
C ALA A 44 6.93 4.44 11.90
N GLN A 45 8.20 4.13 11.75
CA GLN A 45 8.64 2.79 11.35
C GLN A 45 8.24 1.76 12.42
N GLY A 46 7.56 0.69 11.99
CA GLY A 46 7.07 -0.38 12.88
C GLY A 46 5.70 -0.12 13.49
N GLU A 47 5.10 1.04 13.26
CA GLU A 47 3.74 1.34 13.71
C GLU A 47 2.68 0.76 12.77
N ILE A 48 1.50 0.53 13.32
CA ILE A 48 0.30 0.13 12.58
C ILE A 48 -0.73 1.26 12.71
N GLY A 49 -1.12 1.85 11.58
CA GLY A 49 -2.18 2.84 11.49
C GLY A 49 -3.51 2.22 11.09
N CYS A 50 -4.61 2.70 11.66
CA CYS A 50 -5.96 2.30 11.29
C CYS A 50 -6.81 3.52 10.93
N LEU A 51 -7.38 3.52 9.70
CA LEU A 51 -8.33 4.53 9.24
C LEU A 51 -9.76 4.07 9.53
N LEU A 52 -10.45 4.74 10.43
CA LEU A 52 -11.83 4.47 10.79
C LEU A 52 -12.78 5.51 10.20
N GLY A 53 -14.00 5.12 9.90
CA GLY A 53 -15.04 6.01 9.38
C GLY A 53 -16.10 5.27 8.58
N SER A 54 -17.21 5.95 8.27
CA SER A 54 -18.33 5.44 7.48
C SER A 54 -17.91 5.06 6.05
N SER A 55 -18.76 4.28 5.35
CA SER A 55 -18.55 4.01 3.92
C SER A 55 -18.55 5.32 3.13
N GLY A 56 -17.65 5.45 2.17
CA GLY A 56 -17.56 6.65 1.33
C GLY A 56 -16.77 7.84 1.93
N CYS A 57 -16.28 7.78 3.18
CA CYS A 57 -15.56 8.90 3.80
C CYS A 57 -14.08 9.07 3.32
N GLY A 58 -13.66 8.42 2.24
CA GLY A 58 -12.34 8.64 1.63
C GLY A 58 -11.22 7.71 2.08
N LYS A 59 -11.44 6.70 2.97
CA LYS A 59 -10.39 5.79 3.45
C LYS A 59 -9.61 5.10 2.31
N SER A 60 -10.32 4.50 1.37
CA SER A 60 -9.71 3.83 0.22
C SER A 60 -8.97 4.82 -0.69
N THR A 61 -9.48 6.04 -0.81
CA THR A 61 -8.83 7.12 -1.57
C THR A 61 -7.49 7.50 -0.94
N VAL A 62 -7.43 7.64 0.40
CA VAL A 62 -6.17 7.90 1.12
C VAL A 62 -5.16 6.76 0.89
N LEU A 63 -5.57 5.49 1.04
CA LEU A 63 -4.69 4.34 0.81
C LEU A 63 -4.19 4.31 -0.64
N ARG A 64 -5.06 4.57 -1.63
CA ARG A 64 -4.68 4.65 -3.03
C ARG A 64 -3.72 5.81 -3.30
N ALA A 65 -3.90 6.96 -2.65
CA ALA A 65 -2.99 8.09 -2.77
C ALA A 65 -1.60 7.79 -2.18
N ILE A 66 -1.52 7.12 -1.03
CA ILE A 66 -0.25 6.65 -0.45
C ILE A 66 0.48 5.71 -1.41
N CYS A 67 -0.26 4.79 -2.03
CA CYS A 67 0.30 3.83 -2.99
C CYS A 67 0.60 4.44 -4.37
N GLY A 68 0.11 5.64 -4.69
CA GLY A 68 0.39 6.34 -5.96
C GLY A 68 -0.63 6.11 -7.06
N PHE A 69 -1.80 5.56 -6.76
CA PHE A 69 -2.90 5.43 -7.72
C PHE A 69 -3.74 6.70 -7.85
N GLU A 70 -3.67 7.58 -6.84
CA GLU A 70 -4.38 8.87 -6.83
C GLU A 70 -3.38 10.00 -6.59
N PRO A 71 -3.40 11.08 -7.39
CA PRO A 71 -2.56 12.25 -7.16
C PRO A 71 -3.12 13.11 -6.02
N ALA A 72 -2.25 13.82 -5.30
CA ALA A 72 -2.67 14.90 -4.42
C ALA A 72 -3.13 16.11 -5.25
N HIS A 73 -4.28 16.71 -4.90
CA HIS A 73 -4.70 17.99 -5.43
C HIS A 73 -3.96 19.13 -4.72
N THR A 74 -3.95 19.11 -3.40
CA THR A 74 -3.13 19.97 -2.55
C THR A 74 -2.52 19.17 -1.40
N GLY A 75 -1.60 19.76 -0.65
CA GLY A 75 -0.86 19.09 0.41
C GLY A 75 0.25 18.19 -0.13
N GLU A 76 0.78 17.32 0.72
CA GLU A 76 1.88 16.43 0.35
C GLU A 76 1.84 15.09 1.07
N ILE A 77 2.36 14.06 0.41
CA ILE A 77 2.64 12.74 0.99
C ILE A 77 4.15 12.50 0.90
N LEU A 78 4.75 12.18 2.04
CA LEU A 78 6.15 11.80 2.14
C LEU A 78 6.28 10.34 2.57
N LEU A 79 7.18 9.62 1.92
CA LEU A 79 7.62 8.28 2.32
C LEU A 79 9.12 8.33 2.59
N ARG A 80 9.53 7.95 3.81
CA ARG A 80 10.94 7.99 4.23
C ARG A 80 11.58 9.35 3.95
N ASP A 81 10.90 10.43 4.37
CA ASP A 81 11.29 11.85 4.19
C ASP A 81 11.36 12.33 2.72
N LYS A 82 10.95 11.50 1.75
CA LYS A 82 10.89 11.88 0.33
C LYS A 82 9.47 12.21 -0.07
N VAL A 83 9.22 13.39 -0.66
CA VAL A 83 7.92 13.73 -1.24
C VAL A 83 7.63 12.79 -2.42
N VAL A 84 6.50 12.07 -2.34
CA VAL A 84 6.04 11.13 -3.37
C VAL A 84 4.75 11.58 -4.05
N SER A 85 4.03 12.52 -3.46
CA SER A 85 2.85 13.15 -4.06
C SER A 85 2.68 14.57 -3.52
N SER A 86 2.42 15.51 -4.39
CA SER A 86 2.05 16.91 -4.11
C SER A 86 1.36 17.49 -5.34
N ALA A 87 0.98 18.76 -5.31
CA ALA A 87 0.42 19.45 -6.49
C ALA A 87 1.36 19.43 -7.72
N SER A 88 2.68 19.30 -7.53
CA SER A 88 3.69 19.32 -8.60
C SER A 88 4.47 18.02 -8.76
N VAL A 89 4.34 17.08 -7.83
CA VAL A 89 5.08 15.81 -7.81
C VAL A 89 4.10 14.65 -7.75
N HIS A 90 4.25 13.68 -8.65
CA HIS A 90 3.52 12.42 -8.57
C HIS A 90 4.44 11.25 -8.96
N ILE A 91 4.90 10.51 -7.96
CA ILE A 91 5.68 9.28 -8.18
C ILE A 91 4.70 8.13 -8.39
N PRO A 92 4.78 7.37 -9.49
CA PRO A 92 3.85 6.27 -9.78
C PRO A 92 4.03 5.09 -8.81
N PRO A 93 3.03 4.16 -8.69
CA PRO A 93 3.03 3.07 -7.71
C PRO A 93 4.28 2.19 -7.75
N ASN A 94 4.75 1.82 -8.95
CA ASN A 94 5.90 0.95 -9.14
C ASN A 94 7.24 1.54 -8.64
N GLN A 95 7.29 2.83 -8.33
CA GLN A 95 8.49 3.51 -7.81
C GLN A 95 8.39 3.86 -6.33
N ARG A 96 7.25 3.60 -5.66
CA ARG A 96 7.05 3.95 -4.24
C ARG A 96 7.51 2.88 -3.26
N ARG A 97 7.64 1.62 -3.69
CA ARG A 97 7.93 0.47 -2.84
C ARG A 97 6.95 0.35 -1.66
N VAL A 98 5.67 0.46 -1.98
CA VAL A 98 4.54 0.29 -1.05
C VAL A 98 3.68 -0.84 -1.59
N GLY A 99 3.52 -1.92 -0.82
CA GLY A 99 2.60 -2.99 -1.15
C GLY A 99 1.16 -2.58 -0.83
N MET A 100 0.20 -3.02 -1.64
CA MET A 100 -1.23 -2.79 -1.42
C MET A 100 -2.00 -4.09 -1.57
N VAL A 101 -2.89 -4.36 -0.62
CA VAL A 101 -3.90 -5.41 -0.74
C VAL A 101 -5.23 -4.73 -1.04
N PHE A 102 -5.82 -5.04 -2.20
CA PHE A 102 -7.12 -4.51 -2.62
C PHE A 102 -8.26 -5.26 -1.95
N GLN A 103 -9.45 -4.67 -1.89
CA GLN A 103 -10.63 -5.26 -1.26
C GLN A 103 -11.09 -6.55 -1.97
N ASP A 104 -10.93 -6.61 -3.29
CA ASP A 104 -11.19 -7.76 -4.16
C ASP A 104 -9.98 -8.65 -4.37
N PHE A 105 -8.92 -8.44 -3.54
CA PHE A 105 -7.62 -9.11 -3.58
C PHE A 105 -6.83 -8.87 -4.88
N ALA A 106 -7.45 -8.52 -5.98
CA ALA A 106 -6.86 -8.27 -7.31
C ALA A 106 -5.82 -9.32 -7.73
N LEU A 107 -6.10 -10.61 -7.49
CA LEU A 107 -5.25 -11.70 -7.96
C LEU A 107 -5.40 -11.86 -9.46
N PHE A 108 -4.30 -12.18 -10.13
CA PHE A 108 -4.28 -12.47 -11.56
C PHE A 108 -4.93 -13.85 -11.81
N PRO A 109 -6.10 -13.92 -12.46
CA PRO A 109 -6.86 -15.17 -12.55
C PRO A 109 -6.19 -16.21 -13.45
N HIS A 110 -5.31 -15.80 -14.34
CA HIS A 110 -4.57 -16.63 -15.29
C HIS A 110 -3.20 -17.10 -14.78
N LEU A 111 -2.79 -16.66 -13.59
CA LEU A 111 -1.56 -17.06 -12.92
C LEU A 111 -1.89 -17.99 -11.75
N THR A 112 -1.01 -18.96 -11.51
CA THR A 112 -1.08 -19.80 -10.31
C THR A 112 -0.83 -18.99 -9.04
N VAL A 113 -1.05 -19.57 -7.89
CA VAL A 113 -0.79 -18.96 -6.58
C VAL A 113 0.68 -18.57 -6.44
N LEU A 114 1.60 -19.46 -6.79
CA LEU A 114 3.04 -19.20 -6.76
C LEU A 114 3.41 -18.07 -7.72
N GLU A 115 2.89 -18.06 -8.93
CA GLU A 115 3.14 -17.02 -9.93
C GLU A 115 2.55 -15.67 -9.51
N ASN A 116 1.39 -15.63 -8.86
CA ASN A 116 0.82 -14.42 -8.29
C ASN A 116 1.75 -13.78 -7.26
N ILE A 117 2.33 -14.58 -6.36
CA ILE A 117 3.30 -14.09 -5.36
C ILE A 117 4.59 -13.65 -6.06
N ALA A 118 5.11 -14.46 -6.99
CA ALA A 118 6.32 -14.16 -7.73
C ALA A 118 6.20 -12.88 -8.59
N PHE A 119 4.99 -12.50 -8.99
CA PHE A 119 4.74 -11.28 -9.75
C PHE A 119 5.19 -10.01 -9.00
N GLY A 120 5.04 -9.96 -7.69
CA GLY A 120 5.52 -8.84 -6.85
C GLY A 120 7.04 -8.77 -6.73
N LEU A 121 7.77 -9.80 -7.16
CA LEU A 121 9.22 -9.96 -6.98
C LEU A 121 10.01 -9.84 -8.31
N GLN A 122 9.47 -9.11 -9.29
CA GLN A 122 10.06 -9.02 -10.63
C GLN A 122 11.47 -8.40 -10.66
N ASP A 123 11.84 -7.64 -9.66
CA ASP A 123 13.19 -7.07 -9.50
C ASP A 123 14.27 -8.13 -9.17
N LEU A 124 13.85 -9.35 -8.79
CA LEU A 124 14.76 -10.44 -8.46
C LEU A 124 15.07 -11.31 -9.69
N PRO A 125 16.29 -11.88 -9.77
CA PRO A 125 16.60 -12.96 -10.71
C PRO A 125 15.63 -14.13 -10.57
N SER A 126 15.35 -14.84 -11.69
CA SER A 126 14.30 -15.87 -11.77
C SER A 126 14.41 -16.96 -10.69
N ASP A 127 15.62 -17.45 -10.43
CA ASP A 127 15.90 -18.47 -9.41
C ASP A 127 15.57 -17.98 -7.99
N LYS A 128 15.98 -16.76 -7.67
CA LYS A 128 15.70 -16.12 -6.37
C LYS A 128 14.22 -15.75 -6.22
N ARG A 129 13.58 -15.35 -7.31
CA ARG A 129 12.14 -15.01 -7.33
C ARG A 129 11.28 -16.19 -6.92
N THR A 130 11.50 -17.37 -7.54
CA THR A 130 10.75 -18.58 -7.22
C THR A 130 10.99 -19.02 -5.78
N ALA A 131 12.25 -19.04 -5.31
CA ALA A 131 12.56 -19.39 -3.94
C ALA A 131 11.93 -18.42 -2.92
N SER A 132 11.94 -17.12 -3.23
CA SER A 132 11.32 -16.09 -2.38
C SER A 132 9.80 -16.22 -2.35
N ALA A 133 9.17 -16.47 -3.51
CA ALA A 133 7.74 -16.70 -3.60
C ALA A 133 7.32 -17.94 -2.79
N GLN A 134 8.08 -19.04 -2.88
CA GLN A 134 7.85 -20.24 -2.10
C GLN A 134 7.95 -19.96 -0.60
N HIS A 135 8.97 -19.22 -0.16
CA HIS A 135 9.11 -18.82 1.23
C HIS A 135 7.89 -18.04 1.75
N TRP A 136 7.36 -17.08 0.97
CA TRP A 136 6.15 -16.35 1.36
C TRP A 136 4.92 -17.25 1.38
N LEU A 137 4.82 -18.21 0.46
CA LEU A 137 3.74 -19.18 0.41
C LEU A 137 3.72 -20.07 1.66
N ASP A 138 4.88 -20.52 2.11
CA ASP A 138 5.06 -21.28 3.35
C ASP A 138 4.61 -20.44 4.58
N ARG A 139 4.99 -19.17 4.63
CA ARG A 139 4.61 -18.28 5.74
C ARG A 139 3.11 -18.04 5.87
N VAL A 140 2.37 -18.12 4.77
CA VAL A 140 0.90 -17.99 4.79
C VAL A 140 0.20 -19.35 4.83
N SER A 141 0.96 -20.45 5.01
CA SER A 141 0.45 -21.84 5.13
C SER A 141 -0.41 -22.26 3.94
N LEU A 142 0.12 -22.08 2.73
CA LEU A 142 -0.51 -22.44 1.46
C LEU A 142 0.43 -23.18 0.50
N SER A 143 1.50 -23.83 1.01
CA SER A 143 2.52 -24.53 0.21
C SER A 143 1.92 -25.62 -0.66
N ASP A 144 0.82 -26.26 -0.20
CA ASP A 144 0.07 -27.29 -0.93
C ASP A 144 -0.79 -26.72 -2.08
N LYS A 145 -0.86 -25.40 -2.21
CA LYS A 145 -1.66 -24.67 -3.22
C LYS A 145 -0.83 -23.91 -4.24
N ALA A 146 0.48 -24.18 -4.31
CA ALA A 146 1.40 -23.47 -5.19
C ALA A 146 0.92 -23.40 -6.65
N ASP A 147 0.44 -24.53 -7.17
CA ASP A 147 0.01 -24.72 -8.56
C ASP A 147 -1.49 -24.45 -8.78
N ALA A 148 -2.26 -24.16 -7.72
CA ALA A 148 -3.68 -23.84 -7.82
C ALA A 148 -3.88 -22.44 -8.42
N TYR A 149 -5.05 -22.23 -9.04
CA TYR A 149 -5.46 -20.92 -9.54
C TYR A 149 -6.36 -20.19 -8.52
N PRO A 150 -6.47 -18.85 -8.59
CA PRO A 150 -7.28 -18.06 -7.64
C PRO A 150 -8.72 -18.54 -7.48
N HIS A 151 -9.37 -19.01 -8.55
CA HIS A 151 -10.74 -19.49 -8.50
C HIS A 151 -10.92 -20.82 -7.74
N GLU A 152 -9.84 -21.56 -7.49
CA GLU A 152 -9.83 -22.81 -6.72
C GLU A 152 -9.63 -22.57 -5.22
N LEU A 153 -9.44 -21.30 -4.81
CA LEU A 153 -9.17 -20.90 -3.44
C LEU A 153 -10.41 -20.32 -2.76
N SER A 154 -10.55 -20.57 -1.45
CA SER A 154 -11.50 -19.82 -0.63
C SER A 154 -11.10 -18.34 -0.54
N GLY A 155 -12.06 -17.45 -0.21
CA GLY A 155 -11.77 -16.02 -0.06
C GLY A 155 -10.67 -15.72 0.97
N GLY A 156 -10.62 -16.46 2.09
CA GLY A 156 -9.55 -16.33 3.08
C GLY A 156 -8.18 -16.79 2.57
N GLN A 157 -8.15 -17.81 1.68
CA GLN A 157 -6.91 -18.24 1.02
C GLN A 157 -6.46 -17.18 0.00
N GLN A 158 -7.38 -16.63 -0.81
CA GLN A 158 -7.08 -15.54 -1.75
C GLN A 158 -6.52 -14.32 -1.04
N GLN A 159 -7.08 -13.94 0.11
CA GLN A 159 -6.58 -12.85 0.95
C GLN A 159 -5.14 -13.09 1.41
N ARG A 160 -4.82 -14.31 1.86
CA ARG A 160 -3.45 -14.68 2.26
C ARG A 160 -2.47 -14.63 1.11
N VAL A 161 -2.87 -15.06 -0.09
CA VAL A 161 -2.06 -14.94 -1.32
C VAL A 161 -1.82 -13.47 -1.67
N ALA A 162 -2.86 -12.63 -1.61
CA ALA A 162 -2.71 -11.19 -1.88
C ALA A 162 -1.79 -10.50 -0.86
N LEU A 163 -1.85 -10.91 0.42
CA LEU A 163 -0.93 -10.43 1.45
C LEU A 163 0.51 -10.85 1.13
N ALA A 164 0.75 -12.12 0.81
CA ALA A 164 2.08 -12.63 0.47
C ALA A 164 2.66 -11.94 -0.78
N ARG A 165 1.82 -11.60 -1.78
CA ARG A 165 2.23 -10.83 -2.97
C ARG A 165 2.64 -9.39 -2.65
N ALA A 166 2.06 -8.79 -1.62
CA ALA A 166 2.31 -7.40 -1.24
C ALA A 166 3.56 -7.23 -0.34
N MET A 167 4.10 -8.34 0.19
CA MET A 167 5.28 -8.34 1.07
C MET A 167 6.60 -8.40 0.29
#